data_c528af4dcc15e13166eef51aa7ce07cc
#
_entry.id   c528af4dcc15e13166eef51aa7ce07cc
#
_cell.length_a   1.000
_cell.length_b   1.000
_cell.length_c   1.000
_cell.angle_alpha   90.00
_cell.angle_beta   90.00
_cell.angle_gamma   90.00
#
_symmetry.space_group_name_H-M   'P 1'
#
loop_
_entity.id
_entity.type
_entity.pdbx_description
1 polymer ?
#
loop_
_entity_poly.entity_id
_entity_poly.type
_entity_poly.pdbx_seq_one_letter_code
_entity_poly.pdbx_strand_id
1 'polypeptide(L)'
;INQGQTILFDITDYIKVDINQFYGFEIVPYAVSVAKIGLWIMDHLMNIEASNLFGRAFLRLPLHASGNLYAVNALTNDWEELVPTKELSYILGNPPFIGARLMSNEQKNSFLKVMNFKNSGNLDFVSAWYYKTALLMQKNKNIKAALVSTNSIFQGEQASICLLYTSDAAD
;
A
#
# COMPACT_ATOMS: atom_id res chain seq x y z
N ILE A 1 -13.81 -53.17 10.49
CA ILE A 1 -13.54 -52.39 9.23
C ILE A 1 -13.93 -50.96 9.55
N ASN A 2 -12.96 -50.17 10.07
CA ASN A 2 -13.11 -48.74 10.28
C ASN A 2 -12.99 -48.07 8.93
N GLN A 3 -14.07 -47.55 8.40
CA GLN A 3 -14.06 -46.60 7.29
C GLN A 3 -13.43 -45.29 7.82
N GLY A 4 -12.18 -45.04 7.40
CA GLY A 4 -11.54 -43.79 7.68
C GLY A 4 -12.34 -42.65 7.05
N GLN A 5 -12.93 -41.81 7.89
CA GLN A 5 -13.42 -40.51 7.47
C GLN A 5 -12.21 -39.71 6.99
N THR A 6 -12.06 -39.61 5.68
CA THR A 6 -11.14 -38.65 5.06
C THR A 6 -11.76 -37.28 5.32
N ILE A 7 -11.30 -36.60 6.38
CA ILE A 7 -11.61 -35.21 6.56
C ILE A 7 -11.04 -34.48 5.34
N LEU A 8 -11.91 -34.06 4.44
CA LEU A 8 -11.57 -33.21 3.32
C LEU A 8 -11.21 -31.84 3.90
N PHE A 9 -9.94 -31.67 4.28
CA PHE A 9 -9.42 -30.33 4.57
C PHE A 9 -9.36 -29.57 3.25
N ASP A 10 -10.14 -28.51 3.14
CA ASP A 10 -10.00 -27.58 2.05
C ASP A 10 -8.78 -26.68 2.34
N ILE A 11 -7.77 -26.74 1.48
CA ILE A 11 -6.54 -25.91 1.61
C ILE A 11 -6.92 -24.43 1.61
N THR A 12 -8.02 -24.05 0.94
CA THR A 12 -8.50 -22.66 0.89
C THR A 12 -8.80 -22.08 2.27
N ASP A 13 -9.19 -22.91 3.24
CA ASP A 13 -9.47 -22.47 4.62
C ASP A 13 -8.21 -21.99 5.35
N TYR A 14 -7.02 -22.42 4.88
CA TYR A 14 -5.73 -22.06 5.48
C TYR A 14 -5.04 -20.92 4.77
N ILE A 15 -5.42 -20.61 3.52
CA ILE A 15 -4.86 -19.51 2.75
C ILE A 15 -5.57 -18.22 3.17
N LYS A 16 -4.85 -17.38 3.92
CA LYS A 16 -5.38 -16.12 4.46
C LYS A 16 -5.05 -14.90 3.57
N VAL A 17 -4.17 -15.04 2.61
CA VAL A 17 -3.71 -13.97 1.74
C VAL A 17 -4.12 -14.26 0.30
N ASP A 18 -4.81 -13.29 -0.31
CA ASP A 18 -5.25 -13.33 -1.70
C ASP A 18 -4.81 -12.04 -2.40
N ILE A 19 -4.48 -12.13 -3.69
CA ILE A 19 -4.03 -10.95 -4.46
C ILE A 19 -5.06 -9.84 -4.54
N ASN A 20 -6.34 -10.13 -4.35
CA ASN A 20 -7.42 -9.15 -4.28
C ASN A 20 -7.38 -8.26 -3.03
N GLN A 21 -6.58 -8.64 -2.03
CA GLN A 21 -6.35 -7.84 -0.83
C GLN A 21 -5.26 -6.76 -1.04
N PHE A 22 -4.57 -6.77 -2.19
CA PHE A 22 -3.53 -5.81 -2.52
C PHE A 22 -4.10 -4.66 -3.33
N TYR A 23 -3.84 -3.45 -2.86
CA TYR A 23 -4.20 -2.19 -3.49
C TYR A 23 -2.93 -1.42 -3.82
N GLY A 24 -2.87 -0.80 -4.99
CA GLY A 24 -1.69 -0.05 -5.38
C GLY A 24 -2.02 1.12 -6.29
N PHE A 25 -1.28 2.21 -6.09
CA PHE A 25 -1.37 3.44 -6.89
C PHE A 25 -0.03 3.70 -7.56
N GLU A 26 -0.03 3.78 -8.85
CA GLU A 26 1.15 4.08 -9.67
C GLU A 26 0.75 5.01 -10.80
N ILE A 27 1.51 6.06 -11.02
CA ILE A 27 1.17 7.08 -12.03
C ILE A 27 1.44 6.59 -13.45
N VAL A 28 2.38 5.63 -13.62
CA VAL A 28 2.79 5.10 -14.93
C VAL A 28 1.98 3.86 -15.29
N PRO A 29 1.11 3.90 -16.32
CA PRO A 29 0.25 2.76 -16.66
C PRO A 29 1.02 1.47 -16.99
N TYR A 30 2.19 1.59 -17.62
CA TYR A 30 3.05 0.45 -17.91
C TYR A 30 3.54 -0.23 -16.61
N ALA A 31 3.95 0.55 -15.62
CA ALA A 31 4.38 0.02 -14.33
C ALA A 31 3.24 -0.70 -13.60
N VAL A 32 2.00 -0.21 -13.70
CA VAL A 32 0.81 -0.92 -13.20
C VAL A 32 0.66 -2.28 -13.87
N SER A 33 0.85 -2.36 -15.19
CA SER A 33 0.76 -3.64 -15.92
C SER A 33 1.83 -4.63 -15.47
N VAL A 34 3.06 -4.16 -15.27
CA VAL A 34 4.17 -4.99 -14.76
C VAL A 34 3.87 -5.47 -13.33
N ALA A 35 3.38 -4.58 -12.47
CA ALA A 35 3.03 -4.92 -11.09
C ALA A 35 1.90 -5.96 -11.01
N LYS A 36 0.90 -5.89 -11.90
CA LYS A 36 -0.16 -6.90 -12.01
C LYS A 36 0.42 -8.28 -12.35
N ILE A 37 1.31 -8.35 -13.31
CA ILE A 37 1.99 -9.60 -13.69
C ILE A 37 2.85 -10.10 -12.51
N GLY A 38 3.55 -9.21 -11.83
CA GLY A 38 4.35 -9.55 -10.65
C GLY A 38 3.53 -10.16 -9.52
N LEU A 39 2.39 -9.57 -9.17
CA LEU A 39 1.47 -10.12 -8.17
C LEU A 39 0.98 -11.51 -8.59
N TRP A 40 0.67 -11.69 -9.85
CA TRP A 40 0.21 -12.95 -10.39
C TRP A 40 1.27 -14.07 -10.32
N ILE A 41 2.51 -13.73 -10.66
CA ILE A 41 3.63 -14.67 -10.51
C ILE A 41 3.81 -15.04 -9.03
N MET A 42 3.72 -14.07 -8.11
CA MET A 42 3.85 -14.33 -6.67
C MET A 42 2.72 -15.21 -6.14
N ASP A 43 1.47 -14.98 -6.56
CA ASP A 43 0.36 -15.85 -6.19
C ASP A 43 0.62 -17.30 -6.66
N HIS A 44 1.06 -17.46 -7.90
CA HIS A 44 1.39 -18.78 -8.44
C HIS A 44 2.51 -19.48 -7.65
N LEU A 45 3.59 -18.77 -7.33
CA LEU A 45 4.70 -19.32 -6.55
C LEU A 45 4.26 -19.70 -5.13
N MET A 46 3.43 -18.89 -4.48
CA MET A 46 2.89 -19.20 -3.15
C MET A 46 1.95 -20.41 -3.19
N ASN A 47 1.16 -20.57 -4.24
CA ASN A 47 0.30 -21.73 -4.43
C ASN A 47 1.10 -23.03 -4.64
N ILE A 48 2.24 -22.96 -5.36
CA ILE A 48 3.17 -24.09 -5.48
C ILE A 48 3.74 -24.44 -4.09
N GLU A 49 4.19 -23.46 -3.33
CA GLU A 49 4.75 -23.69 -2.01
C GLU A 49 3.71 -24.30 -1.06
N ALA A 50 2.48 -23.77 -1.06
CA ALA A 50 1.37 -24.36 -0.31
C ALA A 50 1.10 -25.81 -0.74
N SER A 51 1.12 -26.09 -2.04
CA SER A 51 0.95 -27.46 -2.57
C SER A 51 2.02 -28.42 -2.03
N ASN A 52 3.26 -27.98 -1.98
CA ASN A 52 4.38 -28.77 -1.44
C ASN A 52 4.21 -29.03 0.05
N LEU A 53 3.83 -28.03 0.83
CA LEU A 53 3.64 -28.13 2.28
C LEU A 53 2.48 -29.07 2.65
N PHE A 54 1.38 -28.99 1.93
CA PHE A 54 0.19 -29.80 2.20
C PHE A 54 0.16 -31.16 1.48
N GLY A 55 1.15 -31.43 0.60
CA GLY A 55 1.23 -32.69 -0.15
C GLY A 55 0.07 -32.88 -1.14
N ARG A 56 -0.59 -31.81 -1.59
CA ARG A 56 -1.71 -31.80 -2.53
C ARG A 56 -1.52 -30.71 -3.57
N ALA A 57 -1.86 -31.00 -4.82
CA ALA A 57 -1.82 -30.00 -5.88
C ALA A 57 -2.89 -28.91 -5.63
N PHE A 58 -2.44 -27.70 -5.33
CA PHE A 58 -3.26 -26.52 -5.21
C PHE A 58 -2.94 -25.61 -6.40
N LEU A 59 -3.66 -25.83 -7.48
CA LEU A 59 -3.53 -25.01 -8.69
C LEU A 59 -4.75 -24.08 -8.76
N ARG A 60 -4.64 -22.90 -8.23
CA ARG A 60 -5.53 -21.80 -8.59
C ARG A 60 -5.15 -21.35 -10.00
N LEU A 61 -6.02 -21.60 -10.97
CA LEU A 61 -5.87 -20.95 -12.26
C LEU A 61 -6.16 -19.46 -12.04
N PRO A 62 -5.23 -18.58 -12.44
CA PRO A 62 -5.34 -17.15 -12.21
C PRO A 62 -6.35 -16.48 -13.15
N LEU A 63 -7.54 -16.99 -13.21
CA LEU A 63 -8.60 -16.50 -14.10
C LEU A 63 -9.34 -15.27 -13.56
N HIS A 64 -9.06 -14.86 -12.32
CA HIS A 64 -9.78 -13.77 -11.68
C HIS A 64 -8.83 -12.81 -10.94
N ALA A 65 -8.99 -11.54 -11.26
CA ALA A 65 -8.47 -10.36 -10.59
C ALA A 65 -6.93 -10.24 -10.45
N SER A 66 -6.42 -9.26 -11.12
CA SER A 66 -5.00 -8.87 -11.13
C SER A 66 -4.63 -7.92 -9.99
N GLY A 67 -5.21 -8.07 -8.78
CA GLY A 67 -5.07 -7.09 -7.72
C GLY A 67 -5.76 -5.74 -8.03
N ASN A 68 -5.98 -4.93 -7.02
CA ASN A 68 -6.60 -3.61 -7.18
C ASN A 68 -5.50 -2.56 -7.44
N LEU A 69 -4.89 -2.62 -8.62
CA LEU A 69 -3.81 -1.71 -9.02
C LEU A 69 -4.32 -0.67 -10.00
N TYR A 70 -4.15 0.59 -9.67
CA TYR A 70 -4.72 1.74 -10.37
C TYR A 70 -3.62 2.62 -10.97
N ALA A 71 -3.80 3.01 -12.24
CA ALA A 71 -2.93 3.97 -12.92
C ALA A 71 -3.38 5.39 -12.56
N VAL A 72 -3.04 5.85 -11.36
CA VAL A 72 -3.51 7.13 -10.80
C VAL A 72 -2.42 7.83 -10.01
N ASN A 73 -2.52 9.15 -9.91
CA ASN A 73 -1.67 9.92 -9.02
C ASN A 73 -2.15 9.73 -7.56
N ALA A 74 -1.32 9.09 -6.73
CA ALA A 74 -1.63 8.80 -5.34
C ALA A 74 -1.96 10.05 -4.49
N LEU A 75 -1.44 11.23 -4.83
CA LEU A 75 -1.71 12.46 -4.08
C LEU A 75 -3.08 13.05 -4.38
N THR A 76 -3.49 13.03 -5.66
CA THR A 76 -4.71 13.71 -6.10
C THR A 76 -5.97 12.87 -6.00
N ASN A 77 -5.83 11.54 -5.87
CA ASN A 77 -6.96 10.63 -5.71
C ASN A 77 -7.27 10.39 -4.23
N ASP A 78 -8.54 10.23 -3.91
CA ASP A 78 -8.97 9.81 -2.58
C ASP A 78 -8.70 8.31 -2.43
N TRP A 79 -7.91 7.96 -1.41
CA TRP A 79 -7.60 6.55 -1.14
C TRP A 79 -8.82 5.81 -0.58
N GLU A 80 -9.70 6.50 0.11
CA GLU A 80 -10.88 5.88 0.74
C GLU A 80 -11.96 5.49 -0.27
N GLU A 81 -11.96 6.11 -1.46
CA GLU A 81 -12.84 5.70 -2.56
C GLU A 81 -12.36 4.40 -3.25
N LEU A 82 -11.06 4.14 -3.21
CA LEU A 82 -10.42 3.04 -3.95
C LEU A 82 -10.04 1.85 -3.04
N VAL A 83 -9.91 2.08 -1.74
CA VAL A 83 -9.43 1.08 -0.77
C VAL A 83 -10.43 0.94 0.38
N PRO A 84 -10.80 -0.27 0.78
CA PRO A 84 -11.63 -0.50 1.97
C PRO A 84 -10.83 -0.25 3.26
N THR A 85 -10.68 1.01 3.63
CA THR A 85 -9.77 1.45 4.70
C THR A 85 -10.05 0.84 6.07
N LYS A 86 -11.27 0.38 6.32
CA LYS A 86 -11.64 -0.32 7.56
C LYS A 86 -10.97 -1.69 7.70
N GLU A 87 -10.68 -2.33 6.57
CA GLU A 87 -10.07 -3.65 6.49
C GLU A 87 -8.56 -3.57 6.25
N LEU A 88 -8.04 -2.35 6.02
CA LEU A 88 -6.64 -2.13 5.69
C LEU A 88 -5.74 -2.41 6.89
N SER A 89 -4.73 -3.27 6.70
CA SER A 89 -3.77 -3.67 7.74
C SER A 89 -2.40 -3.03 7.56
N TYR A 90 -1.97 -2.82 6.32
CA TYR A 90 -0.61 -2.34 6.01
C TYR A 90 -0.61 -1.29 4.90
N ILE A 91 0.23 -0.26 5.07
CA ILE A 91 0.56 0.70 4.03
C ILE A 91 2.07 0.66 3.82
N LEU A 92 2.49 0.32 2.61
CA LEU A 92 3.90 0.27 2.23
C LEU A 92 4.12 1.18 1.02
N GLY A 93 5.25 1.88 0.96
CA GLY A 93 5.53 2.72 -0.19
C GLY A 93 6.97 3.21 -0.27
N ASN A 94 7.35 3.52 -1.50
CA ASN A 94 8.58 4.22 -1.82
C ASN A 94 8.23 5.47 -2.65
N PRO A 95 7.74 6.53 -1.99
CA PRO A 95 7.34 7.77 -2.65
C PRO A 95 8.56 8.47 -3.26
N PRO A 96 8.38 9.34 -4.27
CA PRO A 96 9.48 10.06 -4.90
C PRO A 96 10.13 11.07 -3.93
N PHE A 97 11.47 11.07 -3.90
CA PHE A 97 12.29 11.96 -3.06
C PHE A 97 12.63 13.23 -3.82
N ILE A 98 11.75 14.22 -3.74
CA ILE A 98 11.91 15.51 -4.42
C ILE A 98 11.88 16.60 -3.36
N GLY A 99 12.98 17.35 -3.25
CA GLY A 99 13.06 18.49 -2.34
C GLY A 99 12.09 19.60 -2.72
N ALA A 100 11.64 20.38 -1.75
CA ALA A 100 10.63 21.44 -1.92
C ALA A 100 10.91 22.38 -3.10
N ARG A 101 12.18 22.73 -3.33
CA ARG A 101 12.61 23.66 -4.38
C ARG A 101 12.74 23.02 -5.77
N LEU A 102 12.72 21.69 -5.82
CA LEU A 102 12.93 20.92 -7.07
C LEU A 102 11.63 20.40 -7.67
N MET A 103 10.51 20.59 -7.01
CA MET A 103 9.20 20.19 -7.52
C MET A 103 8.85 20.95 -8.80
N SER A 104 8.37 20.22 -9.80
CA SER A 104 7.72 20.82 -10.96
C SER A 104 6.42 21.53 -10.55
N ASN A 105 5.89 22.39 -11.41
CA ASN A 105 4.61 23.07 -11.14
C ASN A 105 3.46 22.09 -10.94
N GLU A 106 3.43 20.99 -11.70
CA GLU A 106 2.42 19.95 -11.55
C GLU A 106 2.54 19.22 -10.22
N GLN A 107 3.77 18.85 -9.82
CA GLN A 107 4.05 18.23 -8.53
C GLN A 107 3.68 19.15 -7.37
N LYS A 108 4.05 20.42 -7.47
CA LYS A 108 3.71 21.43 -6.46
C LYS A 108 2.20 21.61 -6.32
N ASN A 109 1.47 21.64 -7.42
CA ASN A 109 0.00 21.72 -7.40
C ASN A 109 -0.63 20.48 -6.75
N SER A 110 -0.13 19.29 -7.09
CA SER A 110 -0.61 18.02 -6.48
C SER A 110 -0.29 17.98 -4.99
N PHE A 111 0.90 18.44 -4.60
CA PHE A 111 1.35 18.52 -3.22
C PHE A 111 0.47 19.46 -2.38
N LEU A 112 0.25 20.68 -2.87
CA LEU A 112 -0.53 21.71 -2.15
C LEU A 112 -2.01 21.36 -2.02
N LYS A 113 -2.55 20.50 -2.88
CA LYS A 113 -3.91 19.98 -2.71
C LYS A 113 -4.05 19.12 -1.46
N VAL A 114 -2.99 18.40 -1.09
CA VAL A 114 -2.94 17.54 0.10
C VAL A 114 -2.48 18.31 1.32
N MET A 115 -1.41 19.09 1.17
CA MET A 115 -0.70 19.80 2.23
C MET A 115 -1.14 21.27 2.32
N ASN A 116 -2.44 21.50 2.45
CA ASN A 116 -3.03 22.85 2.47
C ASN A 116 -3.01 23.46 3.87
N PHE A 117 -1.82 23.65 4.45
CA PHE A 117 -1.63 24.33 5.73
C PHE A 117 -0.41 25.25 5.73
N LYS A 118 -0.31 26.11 6.75
CA LYS A 118 0.76 27.10 6.86
C LYS A 118 2.15 26.45 6.88
N ASN A 119 3.10 26.97 6.10
CA ASN A 119 4.48 26.51 5.98
C ASN A 119 4.67 25.16 5.26
N SER A 120 3.63 24.55 4.71
CA SER A 120 3.76 23.31 3.95
C SER A 120 4.66 23.42 2.71
N GLY A 121 4.80 24.61 2.13
CA GLY A 121 5.61 24.86 0.92
C GLY A 121 7.11 24.61 1.08
N ASN A 122 7.62 24.46 2.32
CA ASN A 122 9.02 24.14 2.59
C ASN A 122 9.28 22.64 2.75
N LEU A 123 8.23 21.83 2.71
CA LEU A 123 8.33 20.39 2.92
C LEU A 123 8.68 19.66 1.63
N ASP A 124 9.47 18.61 1.75
CA ASP A 124 9.78 17.71 0.64
C ASP A 124 8.54 16.96 0.15
N PHE A 125 8.53 16.61 -1.14
CA PHE A 125 7.37 16.00 -1.80
C PHE A 125 6.88 14.73 -1.10
N VAL A 126 7.81 13.92 -0.57
CA VAL A 126 7.52 12.68 0.16
C VAL A 126 6.62 12.90 1.38
N SER A 127 6.65 14.07 2.03
CA SER A 127 5.88 14.36 3.22
C SER A 127 4.36 14.27 3.01
N ALA A 128 3.88 14.48 1.78
CA ALA A 128 2.47 14.35 1.46
C ALA A 128 1.96 12.89 1.58
N TRP A 129 2.80 11.89 1.31
CA TRP A 129 2.44 10.48 1.55
C TRP A 129 2.37 10.16 3.03
N TYR A 130 3.30 10.68 3.83
CA TYR A 130 3.26 10.54 5.29
C TYR A 130 1.97 11.14 5.84
N TYR A 131 1.61 12.33 5.39
CA TYR A 131 0.39 13.01 5.83
C TYR A 131 -0.88 12.22 5.47
N LYS A 132 -1.03 11.77 4.22
CA LYS A 132 -2.17 10.93 3.81
C LYS A 132 -2.23 9.62 4.60
N THR A 133 -1.08 8.99 4.81
CA THR A 133 -0.97 7.77 5.62
C THR A 133 -1.40 8.01 7.05
N ALA A 134 -0.93 9.10 7.68
CA ALA A 134 -1.32 9.47 9.04
C ALA A 134 -2.83 9.70 9.17
N LEU A 135 -3.46 10.37 8.21
CA LEU A 135 -4.92 10.56 8.19
C LEU A 135 -5.68 9.23 8.18
N LEU A 136 -5.21 8.23 7.42
CA LEU A 136 -5.83 6.90 7.43
C LEU A 136 -5.58 6.17 8.75
N MET A 137 -4.38 6.28 9.32
CA MET A 137 -4.05 5.67 10.61
C MET A 137 -4.87 6.28 11.75
N GLN A 138 -5.21 7.57 11.68
CA GLN A 138 -6.13 8.19 12.64
C GLN A 138 -7.53 7.57 12.59
N LYS A 139 -8.01 7.21 11.40
CA LYS A 139 -9.32 6.58 11.21
C LYS A 139 -9.33 5.09 11.54
N ASN A 140 -8.23 4.40 11.28
CA ASN A 140 -8.05 2.98 11.58
C ASN A 140 -6.70 2.75 12.29
N LYS A 141 -6.75 2.63 13.61
CA LYS A 141 -5.58 2.43 14.48
C LYS A 141 -4.86 1.07 14.28
N ASN A 142 -5.47 0.14 13.57
CA ASN A 142 -4.85 -1.16 13.26
C ASN A 142 -3.88 -1.10 12.10
N ILE A 143 -3.86 -0.01 11.32
CA ILE A 143 -2.95 0.15 10.19
C ILE A 143 -1.52 0.28 10.68
N LYS A 144 -0.62 -0.51 10.08
CA LYS A 144 0.82 -0.36 10.21
C LYS A 144 1.39 0.19 8.91
N ALA A 145 2.22 1.23 8.99
CA ALA A 145 2.77 1.88 7.81
C ALA A 145 4.29 1.87 7.80
N ALA A 146 4.87 1.67 6.61
CA ALA A 146 6.30 1.78 6.35
C ALA A 146 6.53 2.47 5.01
N LEU A 147 7.06 3.69 5.06
CA LEU A 147 7.40 4.48 3.88
C LEU A 147 8.90 4.74 3.84
N VAL A 148 9.50 4.53 2.68
CA VAL A 148 10.90 4.89 2.46
C VAL A 148 11.01 6.40 2.32
N SER A 149 12.01 7.01 2.95
CA SER A 149 12.28 8.44 2.86
C SER A 149 13.75 8.76 3.01
N THR A 150 14.11 10.00 2.75
CA THR A 150 15.44 10.56 3.06
C THR A 150 15.46 11.09 4.50
N ASN A 151 16.67 11.28 5.05
CA ASN A 151 16.86 11.83 6.40
C ASN A 151 16.30 13.25 6.56
N SER A 152 16.05 13.97 5.46
CA SER A 152 15.50 15.33 5.49
C SER A 152 14.15 15.41 6.22
N ILE A 153 13.35 14.36 6.17
CA ILE A 153 12.03 14.32 6.82
C ILE A 153 12.11 14.42 8.36
N PHE A 154 13.27 14.04 8.93
CA PHE A 154 13.54 14.09 10.38
C PHE A 154 14.42 15.28 10.79
N GLN A 155 14.67 16.24 9.91
CA GLN A 155 15.56 17.38 10.14
C GLN A 155 14.86 18.73 9.94
N GLY A 156 15.29 19.72 10.73
CA GLY A 156 14.82 21.10 10.60
C GLY A 156 13.30 21.27 10.74
N GLU A 157 12.75 22.17 9.92
CA GLU A 157 11.31 22.46 9.91
C GLU A 157 10.44 21.27 9.51
N GLN A 158 11.00 20.35 8.72
CA GLN A 158 10.27 19.17 8.27
C GLN A 158 9.94 18.23 9.43
N ALA A 159 10.86 18.02 10.35
CA ALA A 159 10.66 17.16 11.51
C ALA A 159 9.49 17.66 12.38
N SER A 160 9.44 18.94 12.69
CA SER A 160 8.38 19.51 13.52
C SER A 160 7.00 19.39 12.87
N ILE A 161 6.91 19.59 11.55
CA ILE A 161 5.63 19.52 10.85
C ILE A 161 5.21 18.05 10.62
N CYS A 162 6.12 17.18 10.21
CA CYS A 162 5.81 15.76 10.02
C CYS A 162 5.44 15.08 11.35
N LEU A 163 6.15 15.38 12.44
CA LEU A 163 5.88 14.81 13.76
C LEU A 163 4.57 15.32 14.37
N LEU A 164 4.22 16.59 14.20
CA LEU A 164 2.95 17.13 14.67
C LEU A 164 1.73 16.39 14.09
N TYR A 165 1.80 16.00 12.84
CA TYR A 165 0.69 15.30 12.16
C TYR A 165 0.77 13.77 12.22
N THR A 166 1.91 13.20 12.65
CA THR A 166 2.07 11.75 12.80
C THR A 166 2.02 11.30 14.27
N SER A 167 2.35 12.14 15.24
CA SER A 167 2.28 11.80 16.67
C SER A 167 0.84 11.67 17.17
N ASP A 168 -0.08 12.53 16.72
CA ASP A 168 -1.51 12.41 17.05
C ASP A 168 -2.16 11.13 16.45
N ALA A 169 -1.48 10.43 15.56
CA ALA A 169 -1.94 9.15 15.02
C ALA A 169 -1.53 7.95 15.88
N ALA A 170 -0.62 8.14 16.84
CA ALA A 170 -0.06 7.08 17.68
C ALA A 170 -0.74 6.95 19.06
N ASP A 171 -1.57 7.93 19.49
CA ASP A 171 -2.38 7.89 20.69
C ASP A 171 -3.84 7.47 20.35
#